data_3515afb938e9fc3505b6f4087895fe22
#
_entry.id   3515afb938e9fc3505b6f4087895fe22
#
_cell.length_a   1.000
_cell.length_b   1.000
_cell.length_c   1.000
_cell.angle_alpha   90.00
_cell.angle_beta   90.00
_cell.angle_gamma   90.00
#
_symmetry.space_group_name_H-M   'P 1'
#
loop_
_entity.id
_entity.type
_entity.pdbx_description
1 polymer ?
#
loop_
_entity_poly.entity_id
_entity_poly.type
_entity_poly.pdbx_seq_one_letter_code
_entity_poly.pdbx_strand_id
1 'polypeptide(L)'
;DVCSSDLFARETGIAIAWDESLREADFRFEAEPGLKAVVIKPTLTGSLERVKAQVAAAHALGLTAVISSSLESSLGLTQLARIAAWLTPDTIPGLDTLNLMQTQLIRCWPDSPLPCGAIEDMEPLL
;
A
#
# COMPACT_ATOMS: atom_id res chain seq x y z
N ASP A 1 -17.73 -8.09 -2.47
CA ASP A 1 -19.14 -7.92 -2.10
C ASP A 1 -19.34 -6.65 -1.27
N VAL A 2 -19.56 -5.54 -1.96
CA VAL A 2 -19.72 -4.20 -1.35
C VAL A 2 -20.90 -4.17 -0.36
N CYS A 3 -21.97 -4.92 -0.63
CA CYS A 3 -23.15 -5.01 0.24
C CYS A 3 -22.89 -5.63 1.62
N SER A 4 -21.97 -6.57 1.74
CA SER A 4 -21.72 -7.25 3.03
C SER A 4 -20.88 -6.42 3.99
N SER A 5 -19.93 -5.63 3.48
CA SER A 5 -19.09 -4.76 4.30
C SER A 5 -19.87 -3.56 4.86
N ASP A 6 -20.79 -3.00 4.05
CA ASP A 6 -21.67 -1.90 4.48
C ASP A 6 -22.62 -2.33 5.59
N LEU A 7 -23.24 -3.50 5.44
CA LEU A 7 -24.11 -4.07 6.47
C LEU A 7 -23.35 -4.31 7.78
N PHE A 8 -22.13 -4.89 7.68
CA PHE A 8 -21.28 -5.13 8.83
C PHE A 8 -20.92 -3.84 9.57
N ALA A 9 -20.53 -2.79 8.84
CA ALA A 9 -20.18 -1.51 9.44
C ALA A 9 -21.38 -0.87 10.17
N ARG A 10 -22.57 -0.97 9.57
CA ARG A 10 -23.81 -0.43 10.18
C ARG A 10 -24.20 -1.18 11.44
N GLU A 11 -24.07 -2.51 11.45
CA GLU A 11 -24.47 -3.32 12.60
C GLU A 11 -23.46 -3.27 13.74
N THR A 12 -22.18 -3.18 13.45
CA THR A 12 -21.10 -3.24 14.46
C THR A 12 -20.54 -1.88 14.86
N GLY A 13 -20.73 -0.84 14.04
CA GLY A 13 -20.07 0.45 14.21
C GLY A 13 -18.56 0.43 13.91
N ILE A 14 -18.03 -0.68 13.36
CA ILE A 14 -16.62 -0.83 13.05
C ILE A 14 -16.32 -0.16 11.70
N ALA A 15 -15.25 0.65 11.66
CA ALA A 15 -14.80 1.29 10.45
C ALA A 15 -14.19 0.27 9.46
N ILE A 16 -14.45 0.49 8.16
CA ILE A 16 -13.98 -0.37 7.08
C ILE A 16 -12.86 0.32 6.33
N ALA A 17 -11.89 -0.46 5.88
CA ALA A 17 -10.89 -0.07 4.90
C ALA A 17 -10.99 -0.97 3.67
N TRP A 18 -10.97 -0.36 2.47
CA TRP A 18 -10.87 -1.12 1.22
C TRP A 18 -9.42 -1.38 0.86
N ASP A 19 -9.08 -2.61 0.52
CA ASP A 19 -7.76 -3.03 0.04
C ASP A 19 -7.81 -3.51 -1.42
N GLU A 20 -8.32 -4.71 -1.66
CA GLU A 20 -8.19 -5.38 -2.96
C GLU A 20 -9.11 -4.85 -4.06
N SER A 21 -10.22 -4.23 -3.69
CA SER A 21 -11.19 -3.66 -4.64
C SER A 21 -10.59 -2.58 -5.56
N LEU A 22 -9.48 -1.96 -5.14
CA LEU A 22 -8.76 -0.94 -5.92
C LEU A 22 -8.04 -1.49 -7.16
N ARG A 23 -7.99 -2.81 -7.34
CA ARG A 23 -7.33 -3.45 -8.48
C ARG A 23 -8.17 -3.49 -9.74
N GLU A 24 -9.47 -3.32 -9.63
CA GLU A 24 -10.36 -3.33 -10.78
C GLU A 24 -10.08 -2.12 -11.68
N ALA A 25 -9.98 -2.35 -12.99
CA ALA A 25 -9.59 -1.33 -13.96
C ALA A 25 -10.56 -0.13 -13.99
N ASP A 26 -11.82 -0.38 -13.68
CA ASP A 26 -12.91 0.61 -13.68
C ASP A 26 -13.32 1.03 -12.28
N PHE A 27 -12.50 0.71 -11.25
CA PHE A 27 -12.83 1.02 -9.87
C PHE A 27 -12.98 2.53 -9.68
N ARG A 28 -14.13 2.93 -9.17
CA ARG A 28 -14.41 4.31 -8.76
C ARG A 28 -14.61 4.35 -7.26
N PHE A 29 -14.00 5.36 -6.65
CA PHE A 29 -14.24 5.64 -5.25
C PHE A 29 -15.65 6.19 -5.08
N GLU A 30 -16.47 5.49 -4.34
CA GLU A 30 -17.79 5.96 -3.92
C GLU A 30 -17.82 6.08 -2.40
N ALA A 31 -18.48 7.11 -1.89
CA ALA A 31 -18.64 7.25 -0.46
C ALA A 31 -19.64 6.22 0.05
N GLU A 32 -19.18 5.32 0.91
CA GLU A 32 -20.03 4.32 1.56
C GLU A 32 -20.10 4.53 3.06
N PRO A 33 -21.27 4.27 3.68
CA PRO A 33 -21.40 4.32 5.12
C PRO A 33 -20.41 3.36 5.80
N GLY A 34 -19.63 3.87 6.76
CA GLY A 34 -18.65 3.07 7.49
C GLY A 34 -17.27 2.95 6.83
N LEU A 35 -17.12 3.29 5.55
CA LEU A 35 -15.82 3.35 4.89
C LEU A 35 -15.03 4.55 5.44
N LYS A 36 -13.82 4.31 5.93
CA LYS A 36 -12.94 5.34 6.51
C LYS A 36 -11.58 5.41 5.87
N ALA A 37 -11.13 4.32 5.25
CA ALA A 37 -9.82 4.25 4.66
C ALA A 37 -9.79 3.41 3.38
N VAL A 38 -8.76 3.64 2.58
CA VAL A 38 -8.41 2.82 1.42
C VAL A 38 -6.93 2.46 1.49
N VAL A 39 -6.60 1.22 1.18
CA VAL A 39 -5.23 0.72 1.13
C VAL A 39 -4.78 0.70 -0.33
N ILE A 40 -3.74 1.46 -0.63
CA ILE A 40 -3.20 1.60 -1.99
C ILE A 40 -1.84 0.90 -2.04
N LYS A 41 -1.70 -0.06 -2.96
CA LYS A 41 -0.46 -0.82 -3.19
C LYS A 41 0.17 -0.37 -4.51
N PRO A 42 1.15 0.56 -4.49
CA PRO A 42 1.69 1.17 -5.71
C PRO A 42 2.20 0.19 -6.74
N THR A 43 2.86 -0.90 -6.33
CA THR A 43 3.33 -1.96 -7.22
C THR A 43 2.21 -2.67 -7.98
N LEU A 44 1.02 -2.76 -7.40
CA LEU A 44 -0.15 -3.36 -8.04
C LEU A 44 -0.95 -2.34 -8.85
N THR A 45 -0.89 -1.06 -8.47
CA THR A 45 -1.52 0.04 -9.21
C THR A 45 -0.83 0.29 -10.56
N GLY A 46 0.48 0.09 -10.63
CA GLY A 46 1.27 0.05 -11.86
C GLY A 46 1.93 1.37 -12.25
N SER A 47 1.40 2.55 -11.93
CA SER A 47 2.08 3.82 -12.18
C SER A 47 1.90 4.81 -11.04
N LEU A 48 2.88 5.69 -10.88
CA LEU A 48 2.86 6.72 -9.84
C LEU A 48 1.75 7.76 -10.07
N GLU A 49 1.44 8.07 -11.32
CA GLU A 49 0.33 8.96 -11.69
C GLU A 49 -1.01 8.38 -11.22
N ARG A 50 -1.22 7.08 -11.40
CA ARG A 50 -2.43 6.40 -10.93
C ARG A 50 -2.50 6.38 -9.40
N VAL A 51 -1.38 6.11 -8.73
CA VAL A 51 -1.30 6.18 -7.25
C VAL A 51 -1.68 7.57 -6.76
N LYS A 52 -1.12 8.63 -7.35
CA LYS A 52 -1.48 10.02 -7.00
C LYS A 52 -2.97 10.30 -7.20
N ALA A 53 -3.53 9.84 -8.32
CA ALA A 53 -4.95 10.01 -8.61
C ALA A 53 -5.84 9.28 -7.59
N GLN A 54 -5.47 8.06 -7.18
CA GLN A 54 -6.18 7.29 -6.15
C GLN A 54 -6.11 7.98 -4.79
N VAL A 55 -4.93 8.47 -4.37
CA VAL A 55 -4.78 9.23 -3.11
C VAL A 55 -5.65 10.48 -3.14
N ALA A 56 -5.61 11.25 -4.23
CA ALA A 56 -6.41 12.47 -4.37
C ALA A 56 -7.93 12.17 -4.33
N ALA A 57 -8.37 11.11 -5.01
CA ALA A 57 -9.77 10.69 -5.00
C ALA A 57 -10.24 10.25 -3.61
N ALA A 58 -9.40 9.50 -2.88
CA ALA A 58 -9.69 9.11 -1.49
C ALA A 58 -9.84 10.33 -0.58
N HIS A 59 -8.90 11.27 -0.64
CA HIS A 59 -8.94 12.50 0.15
C HIS A 59 -10.16 13.38 -0.20
N ALA A 60 -10.56 13.44 -1.47
CA ALA A 60 -11.75 14.19 -1.90
C ALA A 60 -13.05 13.65 -1.27
N LEU A 61 -13.08 12.36 -0.92
CA LEU A 61 -14.18 11.72 -0.21
C LEU A 61 -14.02 11.72 1.32
N GLY A 62 -12.99 12.37 1.85
CA GLY A 62 -12.69 12.40 3.28
C GLY A 62 -12.17 11.07 3.82
N LEU A 63 -11.67 10.17 2.95
CA LEU A 63 -11.10 8.89 3.33
C LEU A 63 -9.60 9.02 3.63
N THR A 64 -9.12 8.20 4.55
CA THR A 64 -7.69 8.04 4.78
C THR A 64 -7.07 7.15 3.70
N ALA A 65 -6.06 7.64 2.99
CA ALA A 65 -5.29 6.85 2.06
C ALA A 65 -4.06 6.25 2.76
N VAL A 66 -3.93 4.93 2.74
CA VAL A 66 -2.82 4.19 3.34
C VAL A 66 -1.98 3.58 2.22
N ILE A 67 -0.74 4.02 2.08
CA ILE A 67 0.23 3.36 1.19
C ILE A 67 0.70 2.07 1.85
N SER A 68 0.63 0.96 1.12
CA SER A 68 1.01 -0.35 1.63
C SER A 68 1.89 -1.10 0.65
N SER A 69 2.72 -2.00 1.19
CA SER A 69 3.47 -2.95 0.41
C SER A 69 2.60 -4.14 -0.01
N SER A 70 3.04 -4.80 -1.08
CA SER A 70 2.68 -6.18 -1.38
C SER A 70 3.84 -7.07 -0.91
N LEU A 71 4.53 -7.74 -1.81
CA LEU A 71 5.72 -8.54 -1.51
C LEU A 71 6.93 -7.89 -2.18
N GLU A 72 7.47 -6.83 -1.59
CA GLU A 72 8.60 -6.09 -2.12
C GLU A 72 9.91 -6.44 -1.41
N SER A 73 11.03 -6.28 -2.14
CA SER A 73 12.37 -6.27 -1.56
C SER A 73 12.57 -5.06 -0.61
N SER A 74 13.62 -5.08 0.18
CA SER A 74 13.99 -3.92 1.02
C SER A 74 14.23 -2.64 0.21
N LEU A 75 14.71 -2.76 -1.04
CA LEU A 75 14.80 -1.64 -1.97
C LEU A 75 13.42 -1.10 -2.34
N GLY A 76 12.50 -1.99 -2.71
CA GLY A 76 11.11 -1.62 -3.01
C GLY A 76 10.40 -0.99 -1.83
N LEU A 77 10.57 -1.53 -0.62
CA LEU A 77 10.03 -0.95 0.61
C LEU A 77 10.58 0.47 0.86
N THR A 78 11.88 0.69 0.62
CA THR A 78 12.49 2.02 0.74
C THR A 78 11.85 3.03 -0.23
N GLN A 79 11.55 2.60 -1.45
CA GLN A 79 10.83 3.43 -2.42
C GLN A 79 9.40 3.72 -1.98
N LEU A 80 8.67 2.72 -1.49
CA LEU A 80 7.32 2.89 -0.97
C LEU A 80 7.27 3.83 0.24
N ALA A 81 8.24 3.74 1.15
CA ALA A 81 8.36 4.65 2.28
C ALA A 81 8.49 6.12 1.82
N ARG A 82 9.26 6.38 0.75
CA ARG A 82 9.38 7.72 0.15
C ARG A 82 8.09 8.20 -0.50
N ILE A 83 7.39 7.31 -1.21
CA ILE A 83 6.08 7.60 -1.80
C ILE A 83 5.07 7.94 -0.70
N ALA A 84 5.03 7.16 0.37
CA ALA A 84 4.15 7.41 1.51
C ALA A 84 4.45 8.76 2.18
N ALA A 85 5.71 9.05 2.46
CA ALA A 85 6.12 10.33 3.04
C ALA A 85 5.76 11.54 2.15
N TRP A 86 5.70 11.34 0.85
CA TRP A 86 5.32 12.39 -0.09
C TRP A 86 3.82 12.56 -0.25
N LEU A 87 3.07 11.46 -0.43
CA LEU A 87 1.64 11.50 -0.79
C LEU A 87 0.70 11.43 0.41
N THR A 88 1.13 10.78 1.49
CA THR A 88 0.32 10.54 2.70
C THR A 88 1.13 10.78 3.97
N PRO A 89 1.73 11.97 4.16
CA PRO A 89 2.69 12.25 5.24
C PRO A 89 2.10 12.08 6.65
N ASP A 90 0.79 12.23 6.79
CA ASP A 90 0.09 12.15 8.08
C ASP A 90 -0.45 10.74 8.38
N THR A 91 -0.16 9.76 7.51
CA THR A 91 -0.65 8.39 7.64
C THR A 91 0.51 7.42 7.77
N ILE A 92 0.43 6.51 8.75
CA ILE A 92 1.43 5.45 8.90
C ILE A 92 1.25 4.43 7.76
N PRO A 93 2.28 4.20 6.92
CA PRO A 93 2.19 3.23 5.83
C PRO A 93 2.29 1.79 6.34
N GLY A 94 1.68 0.85 5.59
CA GLY A 94 1.75 -0.58 5.87
C GLY A 94 2.92 -1.23 5.11
N LEU A 95 4.13 -1.23 5.68
CA LEU A 95 5.37 -1.68 5.01
C LEU A 95 6.04 -2.89 5.68
N ASP A 96 5.36 -3.62 6.53
CA ASP A 96 5.92 -4.72 7.33
C ASP A 96 5.79 -6.09 6.63
N THR A 97 6.39 -6.22 5.44
CA THR A 97 6.37 -7.48 4.67
C THR A 97 7.75 -8.10 4.46
N LEU A 98 8.82 -7.44 4.93
CA LEU A 98 10.19 -7.90 4.69
C LEU A 98 10.49 -9.26 5.35
N ASN A 99 9.86 -9.57 6.47
CA ASN A 99 10.03 -10.84 7.18
C ASN A 99 9.60 -12.07 6.37
N LEU A 100 8.90 -11.87 5.26
CA LEU A 100 8.56 -12.92 4.30
C LEU A 100 9.68 -13.23 3.31
N MET A 101 10.76 -12.43 3.33
CA MET A 101 11.93 -12.59 2.47
C MET A 101 13.06 -13.32 3.20
N GLN A 102 14.01 -13.86 2.44
CA GLN A 102 15.21 -14.52 3.00
C GLN A 102 16.41 -13.56 3.11
N THR A 103 16.45 -12.55 2.26
CA THR A 103 17.53 -11.56 2.16
C THR A 103 16.99 -10.18 1.88
N GLN A 104 17.77 -9.17 2.25
CA GLN A 104 17.56 -7.80 1.82
C GLN A 104 18.31 -7.52 0.52
N LEU A 105 17.84 -6.58 -0.26
CA LEU A 105 18.38 -6.25 -1.57
C LEU A 105 18.95 -4.82 -1.55
N ILE A 106 20.27 -4.68 -1.66
CA ILE A 106 21.00 -3.42 -1.82
C ILE A 106 20.84 -2.43 -0.65
N ARG A 107 19.63 -2.22 -0.19
CA ARG A 107 19.27 -1.32 0.90
C ARG A 107 18.81 -2.11 2.12
N CYS A 108 19.49 -1.90 3.25
CA CYS A 108 19.07 -2.49 4.50
C CYS A 108 17.83 -1.74 5.04
N TRP A 109 16.81 -2.50 5.37
CA TRP A 109 15.63 -1.99 6.06
C TRP A 109 15.95 -1.82 7.55
N PRO A 110 15.51 -0.74 8.20
CA PRO A 110 15.77 -0.52 9.61
C PRO A 110 15.35 -1.72 10.48
N ASP A 111 16.21 -2.07 11.43
CA ASP A 111 16.01 -3.13 12.42
C ASP A 111 15.76 -4.55 11.85
N SER A 112 15.95 -4.78 10.56
CA SER A 112 15.84 -6.11 9.97
C SER A 112 17.11 -6.93 10.21
N PRO A 113 16.99 -8.16 10.76
CA PRO A 113 18.14 -9.05 10.98
C PRO A 113 18.57 -9.79 9.70
N LEU A 114 17.83 -9.64 8.58
CA LEU A 114 18.14 -10.35 7.35
C LEU A 114 19.44 -9.87 6.72
N PRO A 115 20.25 -10.78 6.13
CA PRO A 115 21.45 -10.39 5.42
C PRO A 115 21.12 -9.48 4.23
N CYS A 116 21.98 -8.52 3.93
CA CYS A 116 21.82 -7.59 2.83
C CYS A 116 22.74 -7.98 1.67
N GLY A 117 22.19 -8.32 0.52
CA GLY A 117 22.92 -8.60 -0.71
C GLY A 117 23.46 -7.32 -1.35
N ALA A 118 24.72 -7.36 -1.83
CA ALA A 118 25.31 -6.29 -2.60
C ALA A 118 24.93 -6.40 -4.09
N ILE A 119 25.01 -5.29 -4.81
CA ILE A 119 24.69 -5.30 -6.24
C ILE A 119 25.67 -6.16 -7.06
N GLU A 120 26.91 -6.25 -6.58
CA GLU A 120 27.98 -7.04 -7.19
C GLU A 120 27.72 -8.55 -7.12
N ASP A 121 26.88 -8.98 -6.18
CA ASP A 121 26.50 -10.39 -5.99
C ASP A 121 25.33 -10.82 -6.89
N MET A 122 24.79 -9.89 -7.69
CA MET A 122 23.63 -10.14 -8.53
C MET A 122 24.02 -10.46 -9.96
N GLU A 123 23.41 -11.52 -10.51
CA GLU A 123 23.54 -11.83 -11.93
C GLU A 123 22.61 -10.95 -12.76
N PRO A 124 23.10 -10.31 -13.86
CA PRO A 124 22.24 -9.58 -14.77
C PRO A 124 21.23 -10.52 -15.43
N LEU A 125 19.96 -10.15 -15.39
CA LEU A 125 18.92 -10.80 -16.18
C LEU A 125 18.93 -10.22 -17.60
N LEU A 126 19.72 -10.77 -18.50
CA LEU A 126 19.70 -10.48 -19.94
C LEU A 126 19.25 -11.68 -20.71
#